data_c0de5e0d355b3f208d8d275f7c22bf54
#
_entry.id   c0de5e0d355b3f208d8d275f7c22bf54
#
_cell.length_a   1.000
_cell.length_b   1.000
_cell.length_c   1.000
_cell.angle_alpha   90.00
_cell.angle_beta   90.00
_cell.angle_gamma   90.00
#
_symmetry.space_group_name_H-M   'P 1'
#
loop_
_entity.id
_entity.type
_entity.pdbx_description
1 polymer ?
#
loop_
_entity_poly.entity_id
_entity_poly.type
_entity_poly.pdbx_seq_one_letter_code
_entity_poly.pdbx_strand_id
1 'polypeptide(L)'
;RVGREQLLGQVGDGFKVAMSTLDCGRIGIAAQALGIARAAFEAAAEYAGDRQTFGKRIIDHQAVGFMLADMLTEIDAARLLTMRAAWLKSRKQPHTRESAMAKLFASETANKVAKNALQIFGGNGYVTEYPAERHFRDAKITEIYEGTSEIQRLVIAASLLKSRK
;
A
#
# COMPACT_ATOMS: atom_id res chain seq x y z
N ARG A 1 20.68 -30.45 11.15
CA ARG A 1 21.90 -29.77 11.63
C ARG A 1 22.44 -28.93 10.50
N VAL A 2 22.89 -27.69 10.80
CA VAL A 2 23.54 -26.78 9.85
C VAL A 2 24.97 -26.52 10.33
N GLY A 3 25.90 -26.32 9.40
CA GLY A 3 27.28 -26.00 9.71
C GLY A 3 27.45 -24.55 10.19
N ARG A 4 28.56 -24.24 10.87
CA ARG A 4 28.85 -22.89 11.34
C ARG A 4 28.99 -21.87 10.20
N GLU A 5 29.43 -22.33 9.04
CA GLU A 5 29.57 -21.54 7.82
C GLU A 5 28.24 -21.06 7.24
N GLN A 6 27.10 -21.64 7.68
CA GLN A 6 25.74 -21.25 7.29
C GLN A 6 25.14 -20.23 8.25
N LEU A 7 25.87 -19.83 9.30
CA LEU A 7 25.40 -18.81 10.27
C LEU A 7 25.43 -17.44 9.65
N LEU A 8 24.27 -16.76 9.61
CA LEU A 8 24.16 -15.38 9.19
C LEU A 8 24.38 -14.46 10.40
N GLY A 9 25.51 -13.73 10.41
CA GLY A 9 25.90 -12.87 11.54
C GLY A 9 26.53 -13.67 12.69
N GLN A 10 26.24 -13.27 13.90
CA GLN A 10 26.74 -13.92 15.13
C GLN A 10 25.61 -14.61 15.89
N VAL A 11 25.96 -15.54 16.77
CA VAL A 11 25.00 -16.14 17.70
C VAL A 11 24.39 -15.04 18.57
N GLY A 12 23.05 -14.93 18.54
CA GLY A 12 22.30 -13.87 19.25
C GLY A 12 21.77 -12.75 18.33
N ASP A 13 22.29 -12.60 17.09
CA ASP A 13 21.85 -11.54 16.16
C ASP A 13 20.52 -11.83 15.44
N GLY A 14 19.96 -13.04 15.55
CA GLY A 14 18.81 -13.48 14.75
C GLY A 14 17.61 -12.53 14.81
N PHE A 15 17.27 -12.01 15.98
CA PHE A 15 16.17 -11.04 16.12
C PHE A 15 16.46 -9.72 15.39
N LYS A 16 17.70 -9.22 15.49
CA LYS A 16 18.13 -7.99 14.80
C LYS A 16 18.10 -8.16 13.29
N VAL A 17 18.56 -9.32 12.79
CA VAL A 17 18.50 -9.67 11.36
C VAL A 17 17.05 -9.72 10.89
N ALA A 18 16.15 -10.40 11.61
CA ALA A 18 14.74 -10.47 11.28
C ALA A 18 14.08 -9.07 11.23
N MET A 19 14.32 -8.20 12.20
CA MET A 19 13.77 -6.84 12.22
C MET A 19 14.28 -5.99 11.05
N SER A 20 15.57 -6.11 10.71
CA SER A 20 16.16 -5.41 9.58
C SER A 20 15.56 -5.88 8.23
N THR A 21 15.30 -7.20 8.11
CA THR A 21 14.62 -7.77 6.94
C THR A 21 13.20 -7.25 6.80
N LEU A 22 12.43 -7.19 7.91
CA LEU A 22 11.08 -6.63 7.92
C LEU A 22 11.05 -5.14 7.55
N ASP A 23 12.02 -4.34 7.98
CA ASP A 23 12.09 -2.93 7.59
C ASP A 23 12.25 -2.76 6.07
N CYS A 24 12.98 -3.67 5.44
CA CYS A 24 13.11 -3.71 3.98
C CYS A 24 11.85 -4.23 3.30
N GLY A 25 11.25 -5.30 3.84
CA GLY A 25 10.01 -5.91 3.33
C GLY A 25 8.85 -4.92 3.33
N ARG A 26 8.71 -4.10 4.37
CA ARG A 26 7.68 -3.06 4.47
C ARG A 26 7.68 -2.09 3.27
N ILE A 27 8.86 -1.69 2.78
CA ILE A 27 8.97 -0.85 1.58
C ILE A 27 8.48 -1.61 0.35
N GLY A 28 8.82 -2.91 0.24
CA GLY A 28 8.34 -3.78 -0.84
C GLY A 28 6.81 -3.90 -0.86
N ILE A 29 6.20 -4.12 0.32
CA ILE A 29 4.74 -4.20 0.44
C ILE A 29 4.07 -2.85 0.16
N ALA A 30 4.66 -1.74 0.58
CA ALA A 30 4.16 -0.41 0.22
C ALA A 30 4.16 -0.20 -1.30
N ALA A 31 5.20 -0.62 -1.99
CA ALA A 31 5.29 -0.55 -3.45
C ALA A 31 4.27 -1.48 -4.13
N GLN A 32 4.05 -2.68 -3.61
CA GLN A 32 3.02 -3.60 -4.10
C GLN A 32 1.62 -3.01 -3.94
N ALA A 33 1.28 -2.51 -2.75
CA ALA A 33 0.01 -1.87 -2.47
C ALA A 33 -0.24 -0.67 -3.40
N LEU A 34 0.78 0.14 -3.62
CA LEU A 34 0.74 1.26 -4.57
C LEU A 34 0.46 0.79 -6.00
N GLY A 35 1.06 -0.33 -6.44
CA GLY A 35 0.79 -0.93 -7.75
C GLY A 35 -0.65 -1.38 -7.90
N ILE A 36 -1.21 -2.03 -6.87
CA ILE A 36 -2.63 -2.45 -6.85
C ILE A 36 -3.56 -1.23 -6.88
N ALA A 37 -3.29 -0.20 -6.04
CA ALA A 37 -4.08 1.02 -6.01
C ALA A 37 -4.10 1.71 -7.38
N ARG A 38 -2.94 1.83 -8.02
CA ARG A 38 -2.81 2.44 -9.33
C ARG A 38 -3.58 1.67 -10.40
N ALA A 39 -3.45 0.35 -10.45
CA ALA A 39 -4.16 -0.49 -11.43
C ALA A 39 -5.69 -0.41 -11.23
N ALA A 40 -6.16 -0.42 -9.98
CA ALA A 40 -7.58 -0.25 -9.67
C ALA A 40 -8.10 1.13 -10.09
N PHE A 41 -7.33 2.19 -9.85
CA PHE A 41 -7.67 3.56 -10.27
C PHE A 41 -7.73 3.69 -11.80
N GLU A 42 -6.71 3.22 -12.52
CA GLU A 42 -6.62 3.30 -13.98
C GLU A 42 -7.81 2.59 -14.63
N ALA A 43 -8.14 1.36 -14.17
CA ALA A 43 -9.29 0.61 -14.67
C ALA A 43 -10.62 1.33 -14.35
N ALA A 44 -10.78 1.92 -13.18
CA ALA A 44 -11.99 2.65 -12.82
C ALA A 44 -12.15 3.96 -13.61
N ALA A 45 -11.06 4.67 -13.87
CA ALA A 45 -11.08 5.91 -14.66
C ALA A 45 -11.42 5.64 -16.12
N GLU A 46 -10.85 4.60 -16.73
CA GLU A 46 -11.17 4.14 -18.07
C GLU A 46 -12.65 3.76 -18.18
N TYR A 47 -13.13 2.88 -17.31
CA TYR A 47 -14.53 2.47 -17.27
C TYR A 47 -15.48 3.67 -17.08
N ALA A 48 -15.13 4.62 -16.21
CA ALA A 48 -15.94 5.82 -15.99
C ALA A 48 -15.98 6.75 -17.21
N GLY A 49 -14.94 6.74 -18.04
CA GLY A 49 -14.87 7.47 -19.31
C GLY A 49 -15.80 6.92 -20.39
N ASP A 50 -16.06 5.59 -20.36
CA ASP A 50 -16.82 4.89 -21.39
C ASP A 50 -18.29 4.67 -20.99
N ARG A 51 -18.53 4.30 -19.72
CA ARG A 51 -19.86 3.96 -19.22
C ARG A 51 -20.77 5.19 -19.15
N GLN A 52 -21.97 5.06 -19.68
CA GLN A 52 -22.98 6.13 -19.67
C GLN A 52 -24.17 5.78 -18.76
N THR A 53 -24.65 6.78 -18.03
CA THR A 53 -25.91 6.75 -17.26
C THR A 53 -26.56 8.14 -17.32
N PHE A 54 -27.87 8.19 -17.33
CA PHE A 54 -28.64 9.46 -17.35
C PHE A 54 -28.19 10.40 -18.48
N GLY A 55 -27.87 9.84 -19.66
CA GLY A 55 -27.53 10.61 -20.86
C GLY A 55 -26.12 11.18 -20.93
N LYS A 56 -25.21 10.82 -19.99
CA LYS A 56 -23.81 11.26 -20.00
C LYS A 56 -22.87 10.18 -19.44
N ARG A 57 -21.57 10.32 -19.68
CA ARG A 57 -20.56 9.42 -19.10
C ARG A 57 -20.57 9.51 -17.57
N ILE A 58 -20.31 8.40 -16.89
CA ILE A 58 -20.37 8.43 -15.43
C ILE A 58 -19.27 9.30 -14.82
N ILE A 59 -18.14 9.50 -15.50
CA ILE A 59 -17.09 10.44 -15.07
C ILE A 59 -17.59 11.91 -15.01
N ASP A 60 -18.58 12.26 -15.80
CA ASP A 60 -19.15 13.61 -15.86
C ASP A 60 -20.17 13.87 -14.70
N HIS A 61 -20.43 12.85 -13.87
CA HIS A 61 -21.15 13.03 -12.61
C HIS A 61 -20.17 13.47 -11.52
N GLN A 62 -20.45 14.59 -10.87
CA GLN A 62 -19.56 15.20 -9.87
C GLN A 62 -19.12 14.22 -8.77
N ALA A 63 -20.01 13.36 -8.29
CA ALA A 63 -19.68 12.39 -7.26
C ALA A 63 -18.61 11.38 -7.70
N VAL A 64 -18.66 10.91 -8.96
CA VAL A 64 -17.65 10.02 -9.53
C VAL A 64 -16.34 10.75 -9.73
N GLY A 65 -16.40 12.00 -10.25
CA GLY A 65 -15.23 12.86 -10.39
C GLY A 65 -14.51 13.10 -9.07
N PHE A 66 -15.23 13.35 -7.99
CA PHE A 66 -14.65 13.50 -6.64
C PHE A 66 -13.99 12.23 -6.14
N MET A 67 -14.64 11.07 -6.33
CA MET A 67 -14.03 9.79 -5.96
C MET A 67 -12.70 9.57 -6.68
N LEU A 68 -12.63 9.84 -7.99
CA LEU A 68 -11.40 9.71 -8.77
C LEU A 68 -10.32 10.70 -8.32
N ALA A 69 -10.68 11.95 -8.00
CA ALA A 69 -9.75 12.96 -7.50
C ALA A 69 -9.14 12.55 -6.15
N ASP A 70 -9.97 12.06 -5.22
CA ASP A 70 -9.51 11.56 -3.92
C ASP A 70 -8.57 10.36 -4.07
N MET A 71 -8.94 9.39 -4.92
CA MET A 71 -8.14 8.20 -5.20
C MET A 71 -6.76 8.58 -5.74
N LEU A 72 -6.69 9.49 -6.72
CA LEU A 72 -5.44 9.95 -7.32
C LEU A 72 -4.55 10.67 -6.29
N THR A 73 -5.14 11.54 -5.48
CA THR A 73 -4.43 12.29 -4.45
C THR A 73 -3.81 11.36 -3.40
N GLU A 74 -4.54 10.36 -2.94
CA GLU A 74 -4.06 9.40 -1.95
C GLU A 74 -2.98 8.47 -2.52
N ILE A 75 -3.10 8.06 -3.78
CA ILE A 75 -2.07 7.30 -4.49
C ILE A 75 -0.76 8.09 -4.55
N ASP A 76 -0.83 9.37 -4.86
CA ASP A 76 0.37 10.21 -4.98
C ASP A 76 1.03 10.44 -3.61
N ALA A 77 0.24 10.68 -2.57
CA ALA A 77 0.74 10.76 -1.19
C ALA A 77 1.41 9.44 -0.74
N ALA A 78 0.79 8.28 -1.05
CA ALA A 78 1.37 6.96 -0.77
C ALA A 78 2.69 6.74 -1.51
N ARG A 79 2.76 7.18 -2.77
CA ARG A 79 3.98 7.14 -3.58
C ARG A 79 5.11 7.93 -2.95
N LEU A 80 4.85 9.16 -2.53
CA LEU A 80 5.85 10.02 -1.91
C LEU A 80 6.40 9.43 -0.61
N LEU A 81 5.54 8.87 0.25
CA LEU A 81 5.97 8.18 1.46
C LEU A 81 6.83 6.95 1.14
N THR A 82 6.43 6.15 0.16
CA THR A 82 7.17 4.95 -0.27
C THR A 82 8.55 5.33 -0.84
N MET A 83 8.60 6.33 -1.70
CA MET A 83 9.84 6.83 -2.28
C MET A 83 10.79 7.41 -1.23
N ARG A 84 10.26 8.13 -0.23
CA ARG A 84 11.04 8.64 0.90
C ARG A 84 11.70 7.50 1.69
N ALA A 85 10.96 6.45 2.02
CA ALA A 85 11.49 5.30 2.73
C ALA A 85 12.58 4.57 1.92
N ALA A 86 12.33 4.36 0.62
CA ALA A 86 13.28 3.74 -0.30
C ALA A 86 14.55 4.57 -0.46
N TRP A 87 14.43 5.89 -0.54
CA TRP A 87 15.57 6.81 -0.63
C TRP A 87 16.44 6.76 0.63
N LEU A 88 15.85 6.82 1.83
CA LEU A 88 16.60 6.69 3.08
C LEU A 88 17.35 5.36 3.14
N LYS A 89 16.71 4.25 2.77
CA LYS A 89 17.35 2.94 2.67
C LYS A 89 18.54 2.95 1.70
N SER A 90 18.39 3.53 0.51
CA SER A 90 19.47 3.60 -0.49
C SER A 90 20.67 4.40 0.01
N ARG A 91 20.44 5.37 0.89
CA ARG A 91 21.47 6.18 1.55
C ARG A 91 22.03 5.53 2.84
N LYS A 92 21.61 4.30 3.15
CA LYS A 92 22.01 3.58 4.38
C LYS A 92 21.66 4.37 5.67
N GLN A 93 20.61 5.20 5.61
CA GLN A 93 20.12 5.96 6.76
C GLN A 93 19.05 5.16 7.53
N PRO A 94 18.85 5.44 8.82
CA PRO A 94 17.74 4.86 9.58
C PRO A 94 16.41 5.14 8.89
N HIS A 95 15.60 4.09 8.65
CA HIS A 95 14.36 4.19 7.88
C HIS A 95 13.19 3.38 8.46
N THR A 96 13.36 2.78 9.64
CA THR A 96 12.33 1.91 10.27
C THR A 96 10.98 2.61 10.40
N ARG A 97 10.97 3.86 10.88
CA ARG A 97 9.75 4.67 11.00
C ARG A 97 9.12 4.97 9.64
N GLU A 98 9.93 5.44 8.70
CA GLU A 98 9.47 5.80 7.36
C GLU A 98 8.97 4.58 6.58
N SER A 99 9.61 3.42 6.74
CA SER A 99 9.13 2.14 6.16
C SER A 99 7.78 1.73 6.73
N ALA A 100 7.60 1.88 8.05
CA ALA A 100 6.32 1.59 8.69
C ALA A 100 5.22 2.58 8.26
N MET A 101 5.53 3.88 8.16
CA MET A 101 4.60 4.90 7.66
C MET A 101 4.19 4.64 6.20
N ALA A 102 5.15 4.30 5.34
CA ALA A 102 4.91 3.99 3.94
C ALA A 102 4.00 2.77 3.79
N LYS A 103 4.30 1.67 4.51
CA LYS A 103 3.51 0.44 4.48
C LYS A 103 2.09 0.67 5.00
N LEU A 104 1.94 1.35 6.12
CA LEU A 104 0.65 1.66 6.72
C LEU A 104 -0.22 2.46 5.74
N PHE A 105 0.28 3.59 5.27
CA PHE A 105 -0.48 4.49 4.42
C PHE A 105 -0.78 3.86 3.05
N ALA A 106 0.19 3.23 2.39
CA ALA A 106 -0.01 2.64 1.08
C ALA A 106 -1.01 1.47 1.10
N SER A 107 -0.97 0.61 2.13
CA SER A 107 -1.90 -0.52 2.25
C SER A 107 -3.34 -0.07 2.52
N GLU A 108 -3.55 0.91 3.40
CA GLU A 108 -4.87 1.47 3.67
C GLU A 108 -5.42 2.23 2.45
N THR A 109 -4.56 2.99 1.75
CA THR A 109 -4.90 3.64 0.46
C THR A 109 -5.31 2.60 -0.58
N ALA A 110 -4.56 1.50 -0.74
CA ALA A 110 -4.89 0.47 -1.73
C ALA A 110 -6.28 -0.14 -1.47
N ASN A 111 -6.62 -0.42 -0.23
CA ASN A 111 -7.94 -0.93 0.14
C ASN A 111 -9.05 0.08 -0.16
N LYS A 112 -8.85 1.35 0.19
CA LYS A 112 -9.83 2.42 -0.08
C LYS A 112 -10.02 2.63 -1.59
N VAL A 113 -8.93 2.70 -2.34
CA VAL A 113 -8.95 2.88 -3.80
C VAL A 113 -9.61 1.69 -4.49
N ALA A 114 -9.26 0.45 -4.14
CA ALA A 114 -9.86 -0.74 -4.72
C ALA A 114 -11.35 -0.85 -4.42
N LYS A 115 -11.78 -0.49 -3.20
CA LYS A 115 -13.21 -0.38 -2.84
C LYS A 115 -13.94 0.66 -3.70
N ASN A 116 -13.35 1.84 -3.88
CA ASN A 116 -13.94 2.90 -4.68
C ASN A 116 -13.99 2.53 -6.16
N ALA A 117 -12.94 1.87 -6.68
CA ALA A 117 -12.94 1.34 -8.03
C ALA A 117 -14.09 0.35 -8.25
N LEU A 118 -14.26 -0.62 -7.35
CA LEU A 118 -15.36 -1.58 -7.41
C LEU A 118 -16.72 -0.85 -7.39
N GLN A 119 -16.88 0.19 -6.58
CA GLN A 119 -18.10 1.01 -6.53
C GLN A 119 -18.37 1.75 -7.85
N ILE A 120 -17.33 2.28 -8.52
CA ILE A 120 -17.44 2.96 -9.81
C ILE A 120 -17.90 1.98 -10.91
N PHE A 121 -17.38 0.74 -10.89
CA PHE A 121 -17.86 -0.32 -11.79
C PHE A 121 -19.31 -0.76 -11.51
N GLY A 122 -19.81 -0.53 -10.28
CA GLY A 122 -21.14 -1.00 -9.89
C GLY A 122 -21.24 -2.52 -9.95
N GLY A 123 -22.34 -3.07 -10.47
CA GLY A 123 -22.53 -4.52 -10.63
C GLY A 123 -21.43 -5.21 -11.45
N ASN A 124 -20.88 -4.52 -12.45
CA ASN A 124 -19.78 -5.04 -13.27
C ASN A 124 -18.48 -5.20 -12.46
N GLY A 125 -18.30 -4.46 -11.37
CA GLY A 125 -17.14 -4.61 -10.50
C GLY A 125 -17.15 -5.88 -9.64
N TYR A 126 -18.29 -6.55 -9.55
CA TYR A 126 -18.49 -7.73 -8.71
C TYR A 126 -18.33 -9.06 -9.46
N VAL A 127 -18.13 -9.03 -10.76
CA VAL A 127 -17.97 -10.21 -11.62
C VAL A 127 -16.52 -10.32 -12.12
N THR A 128 -16.10 -11.54 -12.44
CA THR A 128 -14.70 -11.86 -12.76
C THR A 128 -14.23 -11.39 -14.13
N GLU A 129 -15.16 -10.97 -14.99
CA GLU A 129 -14.88 -10.40 -16.31
C GLU A 129 -14.20 -9.03 -16.24
N TYR A 130 -14.30 -8.36 -15.09
CA TYR A 130 -13.62 -7.09 -14.80
C TYR A 130 -12.59 -7.23 -13.69
N PRO A 131 -11.51 -6.44 -13.68
CA PRO A 131 -10.41 -6.61 -12.74
C PRO A 131 -10.73 -6.07 -11.33
N ALA A 132 -11.81 -5.34 -11.12
CA ALA A 132 -12.10 -4.60 -9.89
C ALA A 132 -12.24 -5.53 -8.67
N GLU A 133 -12.93 -6.67 -8.80
CA GLU A 133 -13.12 -7.65 -7.72
C GLU A 133 -11.78 -8.24 -7.26
N ARG A 134 -10.87 -8.51 -8.22
CA ARG A 134 -9.55 -9.05 -7.92
C ARG A 134 -8.69 -8.03 -7.19
N HIS A 135 -8.66 -6.79 -7.65
CA HIS A 135 -7.92 -5.72 -6.97
C HIS A 135 -8.43 -5.48 -5.54
N PHE A 136 -9.75 -5.60 -5.33
CA PHE A 136 -10.33 -5.48 -3.99
C PHE A 136 -9.87 -6.60 -3.05
N ARG A 137 -9.84 -7.85 -3.51
CA ARG A 137 -9.34 -8.98 -2.71
C ARG A 137 -7.83 -8.88 -2.47
N ASP A 138 -7.06 -8.54 -3.51
CA ASP A 138 -5.60 -8.48 -3.43
C ASP A 138 -5.11 -7.30 -2.59
N ALA A 139 -5.83 -6.18 -2.55
CA ALA A 139 -5.48 -5.05 -1.70
C ALA A 139 -5.50 -5.42 -0.22
N LYS A 140 -6.45 -6.26 0.23
CA LYS A 140 -6.64 -6.57 1.65
C LYS A 140 -5.44 -7.23 2.31
N ILE A 141 -4.73 -8.13 1.61
CA ILE A 141 -3.58 -8.82 2.18
C ILE A 141 -2.44 -7.86 2.54
N THR A 142 -2.34 -6.72 1.85
CA THR A 142 -1.29 -5.74 2.09
C THR A 142 -1.39 -5.06 3.45
N GLU A 143 -2.55 -5.05 4.10
CA GLU A 143 -2.74 -4.59 5.48
C GLU A 143 -2.31 -5.62 6.52
N ILE A 144 -2.19 -6.90 6.16
CA ILE A 144 -2.04 -8.02 7.08
C ILE A 144 -0.59 -8.48 7.19
N TYR A 145 0.03 -8.88 6.09
CA TYR A 145 1.37 -9.45 6.11
C TYR A 145 2.47 -8.40 6.31
N GLU A 146 3.71 -8.83 6.59
CA GLU A 146 4.86 -7.98 6.92
C GLU A 146 4.58 -7.05 8.13
N GLY A 147 3.70 -7.51 9.01
CA GLY A 147 3.16 -6.77 10.16
C GLY A 147 1.87 -6.01 9.82
N THR A 148 0.83 -6.28 10.58
CA THR A 148 -0.48 -5.64 10.38
C THR A 148 -0.42 -4.12 10.49
N SER A 149 -1.48 -3.43 10.07
CA SER A 149 -1.60 -1.96 10.23
C SER A 149 -1.43 -1.52 11.69
N GLU A 150 -1.89 -2.32 12.66
CA GLU A 150 -1.71 -2.08 14.10
C GLU A 150 -0.23 -2.17 14.49
N ILE A 151 0.50 -3.18 13.98
CA ILE A 151 1.94 -3.33 14.21
C ILE A 151 2.71 -2.13 13.64
N GLN A 152 2.35 -1.64 12.44
CA GLN A 152 2.98 -0.45 11.88
C GLN A 152 2.77 0.76 12.80
N ARG A 153 1.56 0.94 13.35
CA ARG A 153 1.25 2.01 14.31
C ARG A 153 2.09 1.90 15.59
N LEU A 154 2.28 0.69 16.12
CA LEU A 154 3.15 0.45 17.26
C LEU A 154 4.61 0.84 16.98
N VAL A 155 5.14 0.47 15.80
CA VAL A 155 6.52 0.83 15.39
C VAL A 155 6.68 2.35 15.27
N ILE A 156 5.71 3.03 14.65
CA ILE A 156 5.73 4.49 14.53
C ILE A 156 5.67 5.15 15.90
N ALA A 157 4.74 4.74 16.77
CA ALA A 157 4.60 5.28 18.13
C ALA A 157 5.87 5.08 18.96
N ALA A 158 6.48 3.88 18.92
CA ALA A 158 7.73 3.60 19.63
C ALA A 158 8.88 4.51 19.17
N SER A 159 8.91 4.91 17.89
CA SER A 159 9.92 5.84 17.39
C SER A 159 9.81 7.25 17.99
N LEU A 160 8.59 7.70 18.27
CA LEU A 160 8.35 9.01 18.91
C LEU A 160 8.83 9.06 20.35
N LEU A 161 8.71 7.93 21.08
CA LEU A 161 9.17 7.86 22.48
C LEU A 161 10.70 7.83 22.58
N LYS A 162 11.39 7.24 21.60
CA LYS A 162 12.87 7.21 21.56
C LYS A 162 13.50 8.58 21.24
N SER A 163 12.81 9.43 20.51
CA SER A 163 13.31 10.77 20.15
C SER A 163 13.22 11.79 21.28
N ARG A 164 12.61 11.44 22.42
CA ARG A 164 12.48 12.30 23.60
C ARG A 164 13.52 12.00 24.72
N LYS A 165 14.38 11.02 24.48
CA LYS A 165 15.53 10.71 25.36
C LYS A 165 16.83 11.17 24.69
#